data_adcecb639d8b6dd4a2dbe4381a72ad1b
#
_entry.id   adcecb639d8b6dd4a2dbe4381a72ad1b
#
_cell.length_a   1.000
_cell.length_b   1.000
_cell.length_c   1.000
_cell.angle_alpha   90.00
_cell.angle_beta   90.00
_cell.angle_gamma   90.00
#
_symmetry.space_group_name_H-M   'P 1'
#
loop_
_entity.id
_entity.type
_entity.pdbx_description
1 polymer ?
#
loop_
_entity_poly.entity_id
_entity_poly.type
_entity_poly.pdbx_seq_one_letter_code
_entity_poly.pdbx_strand_id
1 'polypeptide(L)'
;MLSVYEGFFSGGARIVHSDVVLGLAEGGQSHQVLSIHGEVHREATRQRMEDDHCYRALTAGEIGVTSLGRTAGLVDGSVAASVFSGPELAETARAMAGADVILSLKEQPLALLNQAGLPRRPVVVCLHRSDPENQGPALDELKAAIADGTVAACVCCAESTRSAYEAAGIPAELLHVIPNGVDLLRFRPDAAARLAFRRSLGIPAAAPVVVFAARYAHMKNVPLFLRAARTWLAREGGGHVVMCGAGMTDANPALRADLEAAFAGEPGLAGRVHLLGVRHDMEAVYAGSDVVALTSVSGEAAPLCLIEGMMCGAVPVTTDVGDSAAIVTGHGFVTPPDPGAIALAWSAAIVGRAELAPALERSRERFSRTRMIAAYAALLDEVYASHVSGQLVAAQHAVGDAVPPLPVPEDDAAQYALASEAGLLQGPLLGDVLGLGVRLDPHHGGVGEEVADEL
;
A
#
# COMPACT_ATOMS: atom_id res chain seq x y z
N MET A 1 9.04 -7.33 13.73
CA MET A 1 8.91 -6.56 12.46
C MET A 1 9.28 -5.09 12.69
N LEU A 2 9.92 -4.47 11.73
CA LEU A 2 10.13 -3.02 11.69
C LEU A 2 9.51 -2.46 10.41
N SER A 3 8.60 -1.49 10.52
CA SER A 3 8.13 -0.72 9.38
C SER A 3 8.89 0.61 9.29
N VAL A 4 9.42 0.92 8.10
CA VAL A 4 10.16 2.16 7.88
C VAL A 4 9.36 3.07 6.96
N TYR A 5 9.04 4.28 7.46
CA TYR A 5 8.29 5.31 6.77
C TYR A 5 9.22 6.43 6.31
N GLU A 6 9.02 6.94 5.11
CA GLU A 6 9.62 8.22 4.74
C GLU A 6 9.15 9.33 5.68
N GLY A 7 7.85 9.32 6.01
CA GLY A 7 7.19 10.23 6.94
C GLY A 7 5.68 10.04 6.91
N PHE A 8 4.98 10.69 7.81
CA PHE A 8 3.52 10.66 7.88
C PHE A 8 2.89 11.69 6.91
N PHE A 9 3.13 11.50 5.63
CA PHE A 9 2.59 12.35 4.56
C PHE A 9 1.13 12.03 4.26
N SER A 10 0.31 13.04 3.95
CA SER A 10 -1.06 12.86 3.49
C SER A 10 -1.10 12.01 2.21
N GLY A 11 -1.85 10.92 2.21
CA GLY A 11 -2.03 10.06 1.04
C GLY A 11 -2.44 8.63 1.37
N GLY A 12 -2.97 7.92 0.36
CA GLY A 12 -3.49 6.57 0.50
C GLY A 12 -2.45 5.53 0.90
N ALA A 13 -1.21 5.63 0.38
CA ALA A 13 -0.14 4.69 0.67
C ALA A 13 0.14 4.58 2.19
N ARG A 14 0.21 5.73 2.90
CA ARG A 14 0.40 5.76 4.34
C ARG A 14 -0.79 5.10 5.08
N ILE A 15 -2.02 5.35 4.65
CA ILE A 15 -3.23 4.75 5.26
C ILE A 15 -3.17 3.23 5.13
N VAL A 16 -2.99 2.72 3.91
CA VAL A 16 -2.91 1.26 3.65
C VAL A 16 -1.79 0.62 4.44
N HIS A 17 -0.60 1.21 4.42
CA HIS A 17 0.55 0.64 5.13
C HIS A 17 0.34 0.61 6.65
N SER A 18 -0.25 1.68 7.21
CA SER A 18 -0.59 1.71 8.64
C SER A 18 -1.67 0.69 9.00
N ASP A 19 -2.65 0.47 8.12
CA ASP A 19 -3.66 -0.59 8.29
C ASP A 19 -3.04 -1.99 8.24
N VAL A 20 -2.04 -2.20 7.38
CA VAL A 20 -1.28 -3.46 7.33
C VAL A 20 -0.53 -3.68 8.64
N VAL A 21 0.22 -2.68 9.12
CA VAL A 21 0.97 -2.76 10.38
C VAL A 21 0.05 -3.06 11.56
N LEU A 22 -1.09 -2.34 11.67
CA LEU A 22 -2.09 -2.59 12.72
C LEU A 22 -2.67 -4.00 12.63
N GLY A 23 -3.07 -4.43 11.42
CA GLY A 23 -3.69 -5.74 11.25
C GLY A 23 -2.75 -6.91 11.49
N LEU A 24 -1.47 -6.78 11.14
CA LEU A 24 -0.45 -7.77 11.45
C LEU A 24 -0.18 -7.83 12.96
N ALA A 25 -0.18 -6.68 13.66
CA ALA A 25 -0.07 -6.62 15.12
C ALA A 25 -1.29 -7.22 15.82
N GLU A 26 -2.50 -6.96 15.33
CA GLU A 26 -3.75 -7.61 15.78
C GLU A 26 -3.67 -9.14 15.63
N GLY A 27 -2.96 -9.63 14.61
CA GLY A 27 -2.64 -11.03 14.37
C GLY A 27 -1.54 -11.61 15.27
N GLY A 28 -1.00 -10.84 16.21
CA GLY A 28 0.00 -11.28 17.19
C GLY A 28 1.46 -11.04 16.80
N GLN A 29 1.74 -10.39 15.67
CA GLN A 29 3.10 -10.02 15.29
C GLN A 29 3.56 -8.78 16.08
N SER A 30 4.77 -8.79 16.63
CA SER A 30 5.37 -7.62 17.27
C SER A 30 5.86 -6.62 16.21
N HIS A 31 5.40 -5.38 16.29
CA HIS A 31 5.73 -4.31 15.34
C HIS A 31 6.32 -3.07 16.01
N GLN A 32 7.25 -2.44 15.31
CA GLN A 32 7.74 -1.07 15.57
C GLN A 32 7.73 -0.28 14.27
N VAL A 33 7.64 1.05 14.38
CA VAL A 33 7.70 1.97 13.24
C VAL A 33 8.85 2.96 13.46
N LEU A 34 9.68 3.11 12.44
CA LEU A 34 10.69 4.16 12.33
C LEU A 34 10.30 5.12 11.21
N SER A 35 10.10 6.38 11.52
CA SER A 35 9.86 7.45 10.55
C SER A 35 11.14 8.25 10.31
N ILE A 36 11.54 8.46 9.06
CA ILE A 36 12.69 9.31 8.73
C ILE A 36 12.36 10.77 9.08
N HIS A 37 11.18 11.24 8.68
CA HIS A 37 10.73 12.60 8.95
C HIS A 37 9.72 12.64 10.11
N GLY A 38 9.98 13.51 11.09
CA GLY A 38 9.04 13.82 12.18
C GLY A 38 8.07 14.94 11.82
N GLU A 39 8.36 15.68 10.74
CA GLU A 39 7.59 16.84 10.34
C GLU A 39 7.60 17.00 8.81
N VAL A 40 6.50 17.50 8.26
CA VAL A 40 6.31 17.73 6.83
C VAL A 40 5.83 19.15 6.59
N HIS A 41 6.51 19.86 5.68
CA HIS A 41 6.09 21.16 5.18
C HIS A 41 5.65 21.00 3.71
N ARG A 42 4.35 20.95 3.46
CA ARG A 42 3.77 20.84 2.11
C ARG A 42 2.52 21.71 2.01
N GLU A 43 2.26 22.25 0.82
CA GLU A 43 1.01 22.98 0.50
C GLU A 43 0.75 24.12 1.50
N ALA A 44 1.81 24.88 1.85
CA ALA A 44 1.78 25.94 2.87
C ALA A 44 1.34 25.48 4.29
N THR A 45 1.33 24.17 4.53
CA THR A 45 0.94 23.56 5.80
C THR A 45 2.14 22.89 6.46
N ARG A 46 2.29 23.11 7.76
CA ARG A 46 3.20 22.36 8.62
C ARG A 46 2.41 21.29 9.35
N GLN A 47 2.81 20.02 9.17
CA GLN A 47 2.19 18.89 9.83
C GLN A 47 3.25 18.12 10.62
N ARG A 48 3.06 18.00 11.91
CA ARG A 48 3.87 17.13 12.76
C ARG A 48 3.37 15.70 12.66
N MET A 49 4.25 14.76 12.87
CA MET A 49 3.94 13.33 12.86
C MET A 49 2.81 12.99 13.86
N GLU A 50 2.87 13.56 15.06
CA GLU A 50 1.92 13.31 16.15
C GLU A 50 0.50 13.83 15.85
N ASP A 51 0.36 14.77 14.92
CA ASP A 51 -0.93 15.32 14.49
C ASP A 51 -1.62 14.41 13.46
N ASP A 52 -0.89 13.44 12.91
CA ASP A 52 -1.41 12.52 11.92
C ASP A 52 -2.30 11.43 12.52
N HIS A 53 -3.40 11.10 11.83
CA HIS A 53 -4.35 10.10 12.33
C HIS A 53 -3.79 8.67 12.30
N CYS A 54 -2.91 8.35 11.32
CA CYS A 54 -2.27 7.03 11.27
C CYS A 54 -1.27 6.87 12.41
N TYR A 55 -0.50 7.92 12.74
CA TYR A 55 0.36 7.93 13.92
C TYR A 55 -0.46 7.65 15.19
N ARG A 56 -1.58 8.36 15.37
CA ARG A 56 -2.44 8.17 16.54
C ARG A 56 -3.07 6.78 16.59
N ALA A 57 -3.46 6.23 15.44
CA ALA A 57 -3.98 4.86 15.36
C ALA A 57 -2.92 3.82 15.74
N LEU A 58 -1.70 3.95 15.21
CA LEU A 58 -0.58 3.06 15.53
C LEU A 58 -0.25 3.11 17.03
N THR A 59 -0.13 4.30 17.61
CA THR A 59 0.16 4.45 19.04
C THR A 59 -0.98 3.98 19.95
N ALA A 60 -2.23 4.17 19.54
CA ALA A 60 -3.39 3.61 20.24
C ALA A 60 -3.44 2.08 20.17
N GLY A 61 -2.90 1.47 19.12
CA GLY A 61 -2.67 0.03 18.98
C GLY A 61 -1.39 -0.46 19.66
N GLU A 62 -0.79 0.34 20.57
CA GLU A 62 0.42 0.01 21.33
C GLU A 62 1.67 -0.23 20.46
N ILE A 63 1.68 0.23 19.21
CA ILE A 63 2.84 0.15 18.32
C ILE A 63 3.78 1.32 18.61
N GLY A 64 5.03 1.01 18.96
CA GLY A 64 6.07 2.00 19.18
C GLY A 64 6.42 2.72 17.88
N VAL A 65 6.28 4.05 17.85
CA VAL A 65 6.65 4.89 16.72
C VAL A 65 7.76 5.82 17.14
N THR A 66 8.91 5.74 16.45
CA THR A 66 10.07 6.61 16.63
C THR A 66 10.35 7.42 15.38
N SER A 67 11.13 8.49 15.47
CA SER A 67 11.50 9.32 14.32
C SER A 67 12.96 9.74 14.40
N LEU A 68 13.61 9.84 13.22
CA LEU A 68 14.94 10.47 13.11
C LEU A 68 14.87 12.00 13.23
N GLY A 69 13.68 12.58 13.34
CA GLY A 69 13.46 14.00 13.60
C GLY A 69 13.72 14.93 12.42
N ARG A 70 13.92 14.40 11.20
CA ARG A 70 14.07 15.22 10.00
C ARG A 70 12.79 15.93 9.64
N THR A 71 12.92 17.04 8.91
CA THR A 71 11.79 17.78 8.32
C THR A 71 11.80 17.65 6.81
N ALA A 72 10.71 17.19 6.23
CA ALA A 72 10.53 17.14 4.77
C ALA A 72 9.95 18.45 4.24
N GLY A 73 10.38 18.85 3.04
CA GLY A 73 9.87 20.01 2.32
C GLY A 73 10.53 21.34 2.69
N LEU A 74 11.45 21.38 3.64
CA LEU A 74 12.37 22.52 3.82
C LEU A 74 13.49 22.38 2.80
N VAL A 75 13.63 23.37 1.94
CA VAL A 75 14.78 23.48 1.03
C VAL A 75 15.95 24.03 1.85
N ASP A 76 16.61 23.17 2.63
CA ASP A 76 17.93 23.45 3.14
C ASP A 76 18.95 22.93 2.11
N GLY A 77 19.57 23.82 1.38
CA GLY A 77 20.50 23.51 0.28
C GLY A 77 21.83 22.90 0.74
N SER A 78 21.96 22.52 2.01
CA SER A 78 23.25 22.14 2.59
C SER A 78 23.46 20.62 2.74
N VAL A 79 22.41 19.79 2.74
CA VAL A 79 22.55 18.33 2.94
C VAL A 79 21.66 17.57 1.96
N ALA A 80 22.26 16.69 1.13
CA ALA A 80 21.50 15.78 0.30
C ALA A 80 20.58 14.91 1.16
N ALA A 81 19.36 14.67 0.72
CA ALA A 81 18.35 13.87 1.44
C ALA A 81 18.84 12.46 1.81
N SER A 82 19.83 11.94 1.07
CA SER A 82 20.47 10.62 1.29
C SER A 82 21.63 10.61 2.27
N VAL A 83 22.06 11.76 2.80
CA VAL A 83 23.14 11.80 3.80
C VAL A 83 22.55 11.69 5.21
N PHE A 84 22.95 10.66 5.94
CA PHE A 84 22.50 10.41 7.31
C PHE A 84 23.67 10.58 8.29
N SER A 85 23.39 11.20 9.44
CA SER A 85 24.36 11.41 10.50
C SER A 85 24.63 10.12 11.30
N GLY A 86 25.76 10.06 11.99
CA GLY A 86 26.10 8.92 12.87
C GLY A 86 25.01 8.58 13.90
N PRO A 87 24.41 9.57 14.61
CA PRO A 87 23.28 9.32 15.51
C PRO A 87 22.04 8.72 14.82
N GLU A 88 21.67 9.19 13.61
CA GLU A 88 20.55 8.65 12.85
C GLU A 88 20.81 7.19 12.43
N LEU A 89 22.03 6.89 11.97
CA LEU A 89 22.42 5.52 11.63
C LEU A 89 22.45 4.61 12.86
N ALA A 90 22.90 5.10 14.01
CA ALA A 90 22.89 4.33 15.26
C ALA A 90 21.47 4.03 15.75
N GLU A 91 20.52 4.98 15.62
CA GLU A 91 19.11 4.76 15.92
C GLU A 91 18.48 3.74 14.97
N THR A 92 18.75 3.90 13.67
CA THR A 92 18.28 2.95 12.64
C THR A 92 18.82 1.54 12.90
N ALA A 93 20.14 1.41 13.19
CA ALA A 93 20.74 0.13 13.50
C ALA A 93 20.09 -0.55 14.72
N ARG A 94 19.76 0.24 15.75
CA ARG A 94 19.10 -0.23 16.97
C ARG A 94 17.69 -0.75 16.67
N ALA A 95 16.90 -0.01 15.88
CA ALA A 95 15.59 -0.44 15.45
C ALA A 95 15.65 -1.73 14.58
N MET A 96 16.59 -1.80 13.64
CA MET A 96 16.79 -2.96 12.76
C MET A 96 17.26 -4.20 13.53
N ALA A 97 18.09 -4.04 14.57
CA ALA A 97 18.61 -5.17 15.36
C ALA A 97 17.48 -5.95 16.05
N GLY A 98 16.40 -5.28 16.44
CA GLY A 98 15.22 -5.90 17.07
C GLY A 98 14.19 -6.46 16.09
N ALA A 99 14.47 -6.46 14.78
CA ALA A 99 13.53 -6.90 13.76
C ALA A 99 14.06 -8.13 12.98
N ASP A 100 13.17 -9.02 12.61
CA ASP A 100 13.45 -10.16 11.74
C ASP A 100 13.27 -9.81 10.26
N VAL A 101 12.23 -9.02 9.96
CA VAL A 101 11.89 -8.54 8.61
C VAL A 101 11.59 -7.04 8.68
N ILE A 102 11.96 -6.31 7.63
CA ILE A 102 11.67 -4.87 7.48
C ILE A 102 10.60 -4.69 6.40
N LEU A 103 9.59 -3.88 6.69
CA LEU A 103 8.56 -3.49 5.75
C LEU A 103 8.76 -1.99 5.39
N SER A 104 9.14 -1.69 4.15
CA SER A 104 9.38 -0.33 3.70
C SER A 104 8.13 0.29 3.09
N LEU A 105 7.67 1.42 3.61
CA LEU A 105 6.61 2.20 2.98
C LEU A 105 7.19 2.95 1.78
N LYS A 106 7.01 2.40 0.59
CA LYS A 106 7.59 2.80 -0.68
C LYS A 106 9.11 2.57 -0.78
N GLU A 107 9.71 3.08 -1.85
CA GLU A 107 11.13 2.96 -2.17
C GLU A 107 12.01 3.98 -1.41
N GLN A 108 11.46 5.15 -1.06
CA GLN A 108 12.23 6.26 -0.47
C GLN A 108 13.02 5.89 0.78
N PRO A 109 12.50 5.03 1.70
CA PRO A 109 13.29 4.62 2.85
C PRO A 109 14.55 3.80 2.51
N LEU A 110 14.68 3.27 1.30
CA LEU A 110 15.87 2.54 0.89
C LEU A 110 17.13 3.41 0.88
N ALA A 111 17.02 4.72 0.66
CA ALA A 111 18.14 5.65 0.83
C ALA A 111 18.78 5.57 2.23
N LEU A 112 17.98 5.25 3.27
CA LEU A 112 18.46 4.97 4.62
C LEU A 112 18.91 3.52 4.77
N LEU A 113 18.08 2.57 4.34
CA LEU A 113 18.31 1.14 4.56
C LEU A 113 19.54 0.61 3.81
N ASN A 114 19.95 1.25 2.70
CA ASN A 114 21.14 0.94 1.93
C ASN A 114 22.45 1.48 2.55
N GLN A 115 22.39 2.20 3.68
CA GLN A 115 23.59 2.75 4.29
C GLN A 115 24.52 1.65 4.83
N ALA A 116 25.81 1.78 4.59
CA ALA A 116 26.81 0.85 5.06
C ALA A 116 26.85 0.76 6.59
N GLY A 117 27.07 -0.45 7.11
CA GLY A 117 27.20 -0.70 8.56
C GLY A 117 25.89 -0.95 9.29
N LEU A 118 24.75 -0.87 8.62
CA LEU A 118 23.46 -1.28 9.18
C LEU A 118 23.33 -2.83 9.24
N PRO A 119 22.57 -3.37 10.22
CA PRO A 119 22.29 -4.80 10.28
C PRO A 119 21.59 -5.29 9.00
N ARG A 120 22.01 -6.42 8.44
CA ARG A 120 21.32 -7.02 7.29
C ARG A 120 20.04 -7.70 7.76
N ARG A 121 18.92 -7.30 7.17
CA ARG A 121 17.59 -7.90 7.36
C ARG A 121 16.89 -7.95 6.01
N PRO A 122 16.05 -8.95 5.74
CA PRO A 122 15.25 -8.99 4.52
C PRO A 122 14.26 -7.80 4.53
N VAL A 123 14.22 -7.08 3.42
CA VAL A 123 13.34 -5.93 3.22
C VAL A 123 12.23 -6.30 2.25
N VAL A 124 10.99 -6.05 2.63
CA VAL A 124 9.82 -6.08 1.75
C VAL A 124 9.42 -4.64 1.45
N VAL A 125 9.40 -4.25 0.18
CA VAL A 125 9.10 -2.88 -0.25
C VAL A 125 7.66 -2.78 -0.75
N CYS A 126 6.85 -1.89 -0.16
CA CYS A 126 5.46 -1.66 -0.58
C CYS A 126 5.39 -0.57 -1.65
N LEU A 127 5.08 -0.95 -2.87
CA LEU A 127 5.02 -0.07 -4.04
C LEU A 127 3.58 0.42 -4.27
N HIS A 128 3.40 1.74 -4.40
CA HIS A 128 2.08 2.38 -4.42
C HIS A 128 1.85 3.29 -5.62
N ARG A 129 2.66 3.18 -6.68
CA ARG A 129 2.56 3.99 -7.89
C ARG A 129 2.75 3.15 -9.14
N SER A 130 2.22 3.64 -10.26
CA SER A 130 2.39 3.03 -11.59
C SER A 130 3.33 3.85 -12.51
N ASP A 131 4.14 4.75 -11.93
CA ASP A 131 5.10 5.61 -12.63
C ASP A 131 6.43 5.69 -11.84
N PRO A 132 7.19 4.56 -11.75
CA PRO A 132 8.42 4.48 -10.96
C PRO A 132 9.49 5.49 -11.39
N GLU A 133 9.52 5.88 -12.66
CA GLU A 133 10.44 6.88 -13.23
C GLU A 133 10.25 8.28 -12.62
N ASN A 134 9.09 8.56 -12.05
CA ASN A 134 8.76 9.84 -11.43
C ASN A 134 9.06 9.88 -9.92
N GLN A 135 9.81 8.89 -9.38
CA GLN A 135 10.18 8.81 -7.96
C GLN A 135 11.59 9.37 -7.65
N GLY A 136 12.22 10.04 -8.59
CA GLY A 136 13.59 10.53 -8.44
C GLY A 136 14.58 9.37 -8.24
N PRO A 137 15.56 9.47 -7.34
CA PRO A 137 16.58 8.44 -7.14
C PRO A 137 16.07 7.16 -6.45
N ALA A 138 14.82 7.11 -6.00
CA ALA A 138 14.31 6.00 -5.22
C ALA A 138 14.23 4.68 -6.03
N LEU A 139 14.02 4.76 -7.34
CA LEU A 139 14.07 3.58 -8.22
C LEU A 139 15.50 3.00 -8.31
N ASP A 140 16.51 3.85 -8.34
CA ASP A 140 17.91 3.40 -8.37
C ASP A 140 18.30 2.78 -7.03
N GLU A 141 17.84 3.33 -5.91
CA GLU A 141 18.01 2.76 -4.57
C GLU A 141 17.35 1.38 -4.46
N LEU A 142 16.17 1.19 -5.05
CA LEU A 142 15.50 -0.11 -5.13
C LEU A 142 16.32 -1.12 -5.94
N LYS A 143 16.81 -0.73 -7.11
CA LYS A 143 17.65 -1.58 -7.96
C LYS A 143 18.95 -1.99 -7.26
N ALA A 144 19.58 -1.05 -6.55
CA ALA A 144 20.79 -1.32 -5.78
C ALA A 144 20.52 -2.32 -4.65
N ALA A 145 19.44 -2.15 -3.90
CA ALA A 145 19.06 -3.03 -2.80
C ALA A 145 18.63 -4.45 -3.26
N ILE A 146 18.10 -4.56 -4.48
CA ILE A 146 17.82 -5.86 -5.13
C ILE A 146 19.13 -6.52 -5.53
N ALA A 147 20.05 -5.79 -6.14
CA ALA A 147 21.32 -6.31 -6.62
C ALA A 147 22.22 -6.82 -5.48
N ASP A 148 22.15 -6.23 -4.29
CA ASP A 148 22.91 -6.68 -3.10
C ASP A 148 22.17 -7.73 -2.26
N GLY A 149 20.93 -8.11 -2.66
CA GLY A 149 20.12 -9.13 -2.00
C GLY A 149 19.46 -8.66 -0.69
N THR A 150 19.38 -7.35 -0.43
CA THR A 150 18.69 -6.80 0.75
C THR A 150 17.17 -6.85 0.57
N VAL A 151 16.65 -6.53 -0.64
CA VAL A 151 15.22 -6.63 -0.95
C VAL A 151 14.86 -8.08 -1.27
N ALA A 152 13.99 -8.66 -0.46
CA ALA A 152 13.50 -10.03 -0.59
C ALA A 152 12.20 -10.11 -1.40
N ALA A 153 11.36 -9.05 -1.37
CA ALA A 153 10.11 -8.97 -2.12
C ALA A 153 9.66 -7.52 -2.29
N CYS A 154 8.84 -7.27 -3.31
CA CYS A 154 8.14 -6.01 -3.54
C CYS A 154 6.65 -6.28 -3.59
N VAL A 155 5.85 -5.62 -2.76
CA VAL A 155 4.39 -5.68 -2.81
C VAL A 155 3.86 -4.56 -3.69
N CYS A 156 3.21 -4.92 -4.79
CA CYS A 156 2.52 -4.02 -5.69
C CYS A 156 1.04 -3.93 -5.29
N CYS A 157 0.52 -2.73 -5.03
CA CYS A 157 -0.89 -2.57 -4.65
C CYS A 157 -1.87 -2.72 -5.85
N ALA A 158 -1.35 -2.91 -7.06
CA ALA A 158 -2.10 -2.96 -8.31
C ALA A 158 -1.31 -3.71 -9.41
N GLU A 159 -1.97 -4.27 -10.41
CA GLU A 159 -1.32 -4.88 -11.57
C GLU A 159 -0.58 -3.83 -12.41
N SER A 160 -1.10 -2.61 -12.54
CA SER A 160 -0.40 -1.50 -13.19
C SER A 160 0.91 -1.16 -12.48
N THR A 161 0.97 -1.25 -11.16
CA THR A 161 2.22 -1.09 -10.39
C THR A 161 3.20 -2.20 -10.74
N ARG A 162 2.79 -3.47 -10.68
CA ARG A 162 3.63 -4.60 -11.05
C ARG A 162 4.21 -4.43 -12.45
N SER A 163 3.34 -4.18 -13.44
CA SER A 163 3.75 -4.01 -14.84
C SER A 163 4.73 -2.85 -15.05
N ALA A 164 4.52 -1.73 -14.36
CA ALA A 164 5.40 -0.55 -14.45
C ALA A 164 6.79 -0.83 -13.86
N TYR A 165 6.87 -1.51 -12.69
CA TYR A 165 8.16 -1.85 -12.09
C TYR A 165 8.88 -2.98 -12.85
N GLU A 166 8.16 -3.95 -13.40
CA GLU A 166 8.71 -4.96 -14.29
C GLU A 166 9.31 -4.32 -15.54
N ALA A 167 8.59 -3.38 -16.18
CA ALA A 167 9.07 -2.60 -17.33
C ALA A 167 10.29 -1.72 -16.96
N ALA A 168 10.38 -1.25 -15.71
CA ALA A 168 11.53 -0.52 -15.19
C ALA A 168 12.75 -1.41 -14.87
N GLY A 169 12.64 -2.73 -15.07
CA GLY A 169 13.73 -3.70 -14.90
C GLY A 169 13.81 -4.34 -13.51
N ILE A 170 12.75 -4.30 -12.73
CA ILE A 170 12.65 -5.09 -11.48
C ILE A 170 12.26 -6.52 -11.83
N PRO A 171 12.96 -7.55 -11.30
CA PRO A 171 12.66 -8.96 -11.57
C PRO A 171 11.22 -9.34 -11.20
N ALA A 172 10.51 -10.01 -12.12
CA ALA A 172 9.10 -10.36 -11.96
C ALA A 172 8.82 -11.25 -10.75
N GLU A 173 9.77 -12.12 -10.41
CA GLU A 173 9.71 -13.04 -9.25
C GLU A 173 9.71 -12.32 -7.91
N LEU A 174 10.18 -11.08 -7.84
CA LEU A 174 10.13 -10.25 -6.65
C LEU A 174 8.84 -9.43 -6.53
N LEU A 175 8.03 -9.36 -7.59
CA LEU A 175 6.85 -8.49 -7.68
C LEU A 175 5.57 -9.26 -7.34
N HIS A 176 5.04 -9.05 -6.14
CA HIS A 176 3.83 -9.69 -5.63
C HIS A 176 2.66 -8.71 -5.61
N VAL A 177 1.54 -9.04 -6.26
CA VAL A 177 0.36 -8.16 -6.26
C VAL A 177 -0.53 -8.47 -5.07
N ILE A 178 -0.64 -7.50 -4.16
CA ILE A 178 -1.60 -7.55 -3.04
C ILE A 178 -2.49 -6.31 -3.15
N PRO A 179 -3.67 -6.42 -3.75
CA PRO A 179 -4.58 -5.29 -3.93
C PRO A 179 -5.01 -4.67 -2.60
N ASN A 180 -5.15 -3.34 -2.59
CA ASN A 180 -5.59 -2.59 -1.43
C ASN A 180 -6.92 -3.13 -0.88
N GLY A 181 -7.02 -3.16 0.44
CA GLY A 181 -8.24 -3.47 1.18
C GLY A 181 -8.64 -2.34 2.12
N VAL A 182 -9.92 -2.27 2.44
CA VAL A 182 -10.49 -1.29 3.37
C VAL A 182 -11.31 -1.99 4.45
N ASP A 183 -11.49 -1.35 5.57
CA ASP A 183 -12.34 -1.86 6.66
C ASP A 183 -13.81 -1.85 6.22
N LEU A 184 -14.37 -3.03 5.93
CA LEU A 184 -15.75 -3.21 5.48
C LEU A 184 -16.79 -3.00 6.58
N LEU A 185 -16.41 -2.96 7.85
CA LEU A 185 -17.30 -2.60 8.96
C LEU A 185 -17.44 -1.08 9.05
N ARG A 186 -16.38 -0.34 8.76
CA ARG A 186 -16.35 1.12 8.70
C ARG A 186 -16.94 1.63 7.38
N PHE A 187 -16.43 1.16 6.24
CA PHE A 187 -16.90 1.58 4.92
C PHE A 187 -18.06 0.69 4.45
N ARG A 188 -19.28 1.15 4.70
CA ARG A 188 -20.52 0.45 4.34
C ARG A 188 -21.64 1.44 4.05
N PRO A 189 -22.69 1.05 3.32
CA PRO A 189 -23.88 1.85 3.20
C PRO A 189 -24.49 2.11 4.58
N ASP A 190 -24.75 3.39 4.90
CA ASP A 190 -25.34 3.82 6.15
C ASP A 190 -26.34 4.95 5.91
N ALA A 191 -27.63 4.64 6.02
CA ALA A 191 -28.71 5.61 5.78
C ALA A 191 -28.76 6.71 6.84
N ALA A 192 -28.39 6.42 8.09
CA ALA A 192 -28.39 7.42 9.16
C ALA A 192 -27.24 8.40 8.98
N ALA A 193 -26.01 7.88 8.70
CA ALA A 193 -24.85 8.69 8.39
C ALA A 193 -25.08 9.55 7.14
N ARG A 194 -25.71 9.00 6.08
CA ARG A 194 -26.10 9.73 4.87
C ARG A 194 -26.96 10.95 5.21
N LEU A 195 -28.02 10.76 5.97
CA LEU A 195 -28.92 11.86 6.33
C LEU A 195 -28.26 12.88 7.24
N ALA A 196 -27.45 12.45 8.19
CA ALA A 196 -26.72 13.32 9.11
C ALA A 196 -25.71 14.20 8.36
N PHE A 197 -24.89 13.59 7.49
CA PHE A 197 -23.91 14.29 6.65
C PHE A 197 -24.56 15.35 5.76
N ARG A 198 -25.64 14.97 5.03
CA ARG A 198 -26.36 15.90 4.15
C ARG A 198 -26.94 17.08 4.93
N ARG A 199 -27.54 16.84 6.09
CA ARG A 199 -28.08 17.90 6.97
C ARG A 199 -26.99 18.84 7.45
N SER A 200 -25.79 18.35 7.77
CA SER A 200 -24.67 19.19 8.23
C SER A 200 -24.21 20.21 7.17
N LEU A 201 -24.48 19.92 5.89
CA LEU A 201 -24.14 20.78 4.76
C LEU A 201 -25.35 21.52 4.19
N GLY A 202 -26.55 21.38 4.77
CA GLY A 202 -27.78 21.96 4.23
C GLY A 202 -28.24 21.34 2.89
N ILE A 203 -27.78 20.13 2.57
CA ILE A 203 -28.11 19.39 1.34
C ILE A 203 -29.46 18.70 1.54
N PRO A 204 -30.45 18.90 0.66
CA PRO A 204 -31.72 18.17 0.71
C PRO A 204 -31.51 16.66 0.63
N ALA A 205 -32.33 15.88 1.34
CA ALA A 205 -32.17 14.41 1.43
C ALA A 205 -32.20 13.72 0.06
N ALA A 206 -33.00 14.22 -0.89
CA ALA A 206 -33.14 13.67 -2.24
C ALA A 206 -32.18 14.29 -3.28
N ALA A 207 -31.43 15.35 -2.93
CA ALA A 207 -30.53 16.00 -3.88
C ALA A 207 -29.39 15.10 -4.29
N PRO A 208 -29.01 15.02 -5.58
CA PRO A 208 -27.85 14.27 -6.02
C PRO A 208 -26.54 14.87 -5.47
N VAL A 209 -25.60 14.00 -5.05
CA VAL A 209 -24.32 14.43 -4.49
C VAL A 209 -23.17 13.68 -5.15
N VAL A 210 -22.21 14.41 -5.71
CA VAL A 210 -20.94 13.91 -6.23
C VAL A 210 -19.82 14.29 -5.27
N VAL A 211 -19.00 13.32 -4.83
CA VAL A 211 -17.84 13.58 -4.00
C VAL A 211 -16.54 13.41 -4.77
N PHE A 212 -15.60 14.35 -4.54
CA PHE A 212 -14.20 14.28 -4.95
C PHE A 212 -13.32 14.22 -3.70
N ALA A 213 -12.73 13.06 -3.44
CA ALA A 213 -11.91 12.84 -2.25
C ALA A 213 -10.46 12.66 -2.65
N ALA A 214 -9.72 13.75 -2.71
CA ALA A 214 -8.29 13.77 -3.07
C ALA A 214 -7.61 15.02 -2.51
N ARG A 215 -6.28 14.98 -2.36
CA ARG A 215 -5.50 16.20 -2.11
C ARG A 215 -5.48 17.10 -3.37
N TYR A 216 -5.34 18.39 -3.18
CA TYR A 216 -5.11 19.31 -4.29
C TYR A 216 -3.71 19.06 -4.86
N ALA A 217 -3.62 18.44 -6.02
CA ALA A 217 -2.38 18.13 -6.69
C ALA A 217 -2.59 18.05 -8.21
N HIS A 218 -1.56 18.40 -8.98
CA HIS A 218 -1.62 18.40 -10.46
C HIS A 218 -2.14 17.08 -11.01
N MET A 219 -1.61 15.95 -10.52
CA MET A 219 -2.02 14.62 -10.95
C MET A 219 -3.52 14.32 -10.79
N LYS A 220 -4.20 14.97 -9.84
CA LYS A 220 -5.65 14.79 -9.58
C LYS A 220 -6.54 15.60 -10.48
N ASN A 221 -5.97 16.55 -11.27
CA ASN A 221 -6.64 17.35 -12.27
C ASN A 221 -7.93 18.02 -11.77
N VAL A 222 -7.82 18.73 -10.66
CA VAL A 222 -8.93 19.48 -10.05
C VAL A 222 -9.64 20.40 -11.06
N PRO A 223 -8.93 21.10 -11.97
CA PRO A 223 -9.58 21.92 -13.00
C PRO A 223 -10.53 21.12 -13.93
N LEU A 224 -10.18 19.88 -14.30
CA LEU A 224 -11.07 19.01 -15.08
C LEU A 224 -12.33 18.65 -14.28
N PHE A 225 -12.15 18.26 -13.01
CA PHE A 225 -13.27 17.96 -12.11
C PHE A 225 -14.22 19.15 -11.98
N LEU A 226 -13.71 20.36 -11.76
CA LEU A 226 -14.53 21.56 -11.60
C LEU A 226 -15.30 21.93 -12.89
N ARG A 227 -14.68 21.77 -14.07
CA ARG A 227 -15.39 21.95 -15.35
C ARG A 227 -16.52 20.94 -15.54
N ALA A 228 -16.27 19.68 -15.17
CA ALA A 228 -17.30 18.64 -15.18
C ALA A 228 -18.43 18.96 -14.17
N ALA A 229 -18.07 19.40 -12.97
CA ALA A 229 -19.00 19.82 -11.93
C ALA A 229 -19.89 20.96 -12.39
N ARG A 230 -19.31 22.01 -12.99
CA ARG A 230 -20.11 23.11 -13.58
C ARG A 230 -21.09 22.60 -14.62
N THR A 231 -20.61 21.76 -15.58
CA THR A 231 -21.44 21.21 -16.65
C THR A 231 -22.59 20.39 -16.07
N TRP A 232 -22.32 19.57 -15.07
CA TRP A 232 -23.33 18.74 -14.42
C TRP A 232 -24.32 19.55 -13.60
N LEU A 233 -23.85 20.47 -12.75
CA LEU A 233 -24.70 21.33 -11.90
C LEU A 233 -25.63 22.23 -12.71
N ALA A 234 -25.21 22.67 -13.90
CA ALA A 234 -26.06 23.47 -14.79
C ALA A 234 -27.23 22.64 -15.38
N ARG A 235 -27.04 21.31 -15.52
CA ARG A 235 -28.06 20.38 -16.03
C ARG A 235 -28.97 19.85 -14.93
N GLU A 236 -28.37 19.50 -13.78
CA GLU A 236 -29.08 18.95 -12.63
C GLU A 236 -29.52 20.07 -11.68
N GLY A 237 -30.70 20.55 -11.81
CA GLY A 237 -31.21 21.75 -11.10
C GLY A 237 -31.04 21.75 -9.55
N GLY A 238 -30.78 20.60 -8.91
CA GLY A 238 -30.66 20.44 -7.46
C GLY A 238 -29.42 19.69 -6.97
N GLY A 239 -28.42 19.44 -7.84
CA GLY A 239 -27.21 18.69 -7.47
C GLY A 239 -26.26 19.48 -6.57
N HIS A 240 -25.42 18.75 -5.82
CA HIS A 240 -24.35 19.27 -4.98
C HIS A 240 -23.04 18.53 -5.23
N VAL A 241 -21.92 19.23 -5.05
CA VAL A 241 -20.57 18.69 -5.17
C VAL A 241 -19.85 18.87 -3.83
N VAL A 242 -19.19 17.82 -3.37
CA VAL A 242 -18.39 17.82 -2.14
C VAL A 242 -16.94 17.56 -2.50
N MET A 243 -16.03 18.40 -2.04
CA MET A 243 -14.59 18.24 -2.24
C MET A 243 -13.89 18.14 -0.90
N CYS A 244 -13.11 17.08 -0.68
CA CYS A 244 -12.38 16.88 0.56
C CYS A 244 -10.96 16.31 0.32
N GLY A 245 -10.04 16.68 1.21
CA GLY A 245 -8.63 16.34 1.19
C GLY A 245 -7.73 17.54 1.48
N ALA A 246 -6.44 17.30 1.56
CA ALA A 246 -5.45 18.35 1.79
C ALA A 246 -5.50 19.39 0.66
N GLY A 247 -5.57 20.67 1.00
CA GLY A 247 -5.69 21.77 0.05
C GLY A 247 -7.10 22.01 -0.52
N MET A 248 -8.12 21.22 -0.15
CA MET A 248 -9.51 21.41 -0.58
C MET A 248 -10.25 22.37 0.36
N THR A 249 -9.71 23.58 0.51
CA THR A 249 -10.26 24.64 1.36
C THR A 249 -10.17 26.00 0.68
N ASP A 250 -10.96 26.96 1.14
CA ASP A 250 -10.91 28.37 0.68
C ASP A 250 -9.56 29.04 0.99
N ALA A 251 -8.76 28.51 1.90
CA ALA A 251 -7.44 29.02 2.19
C ALA A 251 -6.41 28.73 1.05
N ASN A 252 -6.71 27.78 0.17
CA ASN A 252 -5.83 27.45 -0.97
C ASN A 252 -6.05 28.42 -2.13
N PRO A 253 -5.10 29.33 -2.45
CA PRO A 253 -5.27 30.32 -3.50
C PRO A 253 -5.37 29.71 -4.91
N ALA A 254 -4.71 28.58 -5.16
CA ALA A 254 -4.77 27.90 -6.46
C ALA A 254 -6.16 27.28 -6.68
N LEU A 255 -6.73 26.63 -5.65
CA LEU A 255 -8.10 26.10 -5.74
C LEU A 255 -9.12 27.22 -5.94
N ARG A 256 -8.96 28.37 -5.26
CA ARG A 256 -9.84 29.53 -5.48
C ARG A 256 -9.79 30.03 -6.92
N ALA A 257 -8.60 30.12 -7.51
CA ALA A 257 -8.43 30.52 -8.91
C ALA A 257 -9.11 29.50 -9.86
N ASP A 258 -8.98 28.21 -9.60
CA ASP A 258 -9.64 27.16 -10.38
C ASP A 258 -11.17 27.23 -10.28
N LEU A 259 -11.71 27.49 -9.06
CA LEU A 259 -13.15 27.68 -8.83
C LEU A 259 -13.66 28.92 -9.55
N GLU A 260 -12.96 30.06 -9.46
CA GLU A 260 -13.33 31.28 -10.16
C GLU A 260 -13.31 31.06 -11.67
N ALA A 261 -12.30 30.41 -12.22
CA ALA A 261 -12.21 30.07 -13.64
C ALA A 261 -13.35 29.16 -14.11
N ALA A 262 -13.70 28.15 -13.27
CA ALA A 262 -14.77 27.20 -13.62
C ALA A 262 -16.17 27.79 -13.52
N PHE A 263 -16.46 28.63 -12.52
CA PHE A 263 -17.78 29.12 -12.19
C PHE A 263 -17.97 30.63 -12.40
N ALA A 264 -17.12 31.26 -13.22
CA ALA A 264 -17.22 32.72 -13.52
C ALA A 264 -18.62 33.10 -13.96
N GLY A 265 -19.22 34.09 -13.28
CA GLY A 265 -20.57 34.58 -13.56
C GLY A 265 -21.73 33.68 -13.10
N GLU A 266 -21.44 32.56 -12.43
CA GLU A 266 -22.45 31.57 -11.99
C GLU A 266 -22.43 31.33 -10.47
N PRO A 267 -22.66 32.37 -9.61
CA PRO A 267 -22.51 32.22 -8.15
C PRO A 267 -23.50 31.20 -7.55
N GLY A 268 -24.65 30.99 -8.17
CA GLY A 268 -25.65 30.01 -7.75
C GLY A 268 -25.16 28.55 -7.95
N LEU A 269 -24.33 28.30 -8.95
CA LEU A 269 -23.68 26.98 -9.13
C LEU A 269 -22.48 26.84 -8.19
N ALA A 270 -21.64 27.86 -8.05
CA ALA A 270 -20.50 27.85 -7.13
C ALA A 270 -20.96 27.59 -5.68
N GLY A 271 -22.11 28.15 -5.25
CA GLY A 271 -22.66 27.90 -3.91
C GLY A 271 -23.11 26.46 -3.62
N ARG A 272 -23.11 25.58 -4.63
CA ARG A 272 -23.37 24.14 -4.46
C ARG A 272 -22.12 23.30 -4.41
N VAL A 273 -20.95 23.91 -4.42
CA VAL A 273 -19.63 23.25 -4.23
C VAL A 273 -19.21 23.42 -2.77
N HIS A 274 -19.10 22.33 -2.04
CA HIS A 274 -18.76 22.30 -0.63
C HIS A 274 -17.29 21.89 -0.44
N LEU A 275 -16.46 22.79 0.07
CA LEU A 275 -15.05 22.53 0.37
C LEU A 275 -14.91 22.12 1.83
N LEU A 276 -14.50 20.88 2.12
CA LEU A 276 -14.48 20.34 3.48
C LEU A 276 -13.06 20.21 4.06
N GLY A 277 -12.02 20.43 3.24
CA GLY A 277 -10.64 20.18 3.70
C GLY A 277 -10.39 18.73 4.06
N VAL A 278 -9.46 18.51 4.98
CA VAL A 278 -9.15 17.15 5.48
C VAL A 278 -10.28 16.67 6.39
N ARG A 279 -10.77 15.45 6.11
CA ARG A 279 -11.81 14.78 6.90
C ARG A 279 -11.27 13.46 7.45
N HIS A 280 -11.75 13.05 8.62
CA HIS A 280 -11.41 11.77 9.27
C HIS A 280 -12.59 10.79 9.33
N ASP A 281 -13.80 11.29 9.04
CA ASP A 281 -15.06 10.56 8.96
C ASP A 281 -15.47 10.33 7.49
N MET A 282 -14.52 9.81 6.69
CA MET A 282 -14.74 9.62 5.25
C MET A 282 -15.89 8.66 4.94
N GLU A 283 -16.17 7.69 5.83
CA GLU A 283 -17.32 6.79 5.74
C GLU A 283 -18.64 7.54 5.71
N ALA A 284 -18.78 8.62 6.48
CA ALA A 284 -19.99 9.46 6.47
C ALA A 284 -20.07 10.31 5.18
N VAL A 285 -18.92 10.82 4.71
CA VAL A 285 -18.83 11.59 3.45
C VAL A 285 -19.26 10.71 2.27
N TYR A 286 -18.72 9.50 2.15
CA TYR A 286 -19.07 8.59 1.07
C TYR A 286 -20.50 8.04 1.17
N ALA A 287 -20.98 7.68 2.36
CA ALA A 287 -22.37 7.28 2.57
C ALA A 287 -23.35 8.40 2.18
N GLY A 288 -22.95 9.67 2.43
CA GLY A 288 -23.70 10.87 2.04
C GLY A 288 -23.77 11.13 0.55
N SER A 289 -22.90 10.50 -0.25
CA SER A 289 -22.74 10.75 -1.68
C SER A 289 -23.44 9.71 -2.53
N ASP A 290 -23.76 10.05 -3.79
CA ASP A 290 -24.31 9.13 -4.78
C ASP A 290 -23.24 8.65 -5.77
N VAL A 291 -22.26 9.51 -6.03
CA VAL A 291 -21.14 9.26 -6.93
C VAL A 291 -19.84 9.60 -6.22
N VAL A 292 -18.83 8.73 -6.32
CA VAL A 292 -17.44 9.04 -6.04
C VAL A 292 -16.70 9.25 -7.35
N ALA A 293 -16.12 10.45 -7.52
CA ALA A 293 -15.47 10.83 -8.76
C ALA A 293 -13.96 10.99 -8.61
N LEU A 294 -13.21 10.57 -9.62
CA LEU A 294 -11.76 10.76 -9.73
C LEU A 294 -11.40 11.16 -11.16
N THR A 295 -10.61 12.24 -11.32
CA THR A 295 -10.25 12.81 -12.63
C THR A 295 -8.75 12.85 -12.88
N SER A 296 -8.01 11.93 -12.28
CA SER A 296 -6.55 11.88 -12.33
C SER A 296 -6.02 11.76 -13.76
N VAL A 297 -4.85 12.35 -14.01
CA VAL A 297 -4.14 12.26 -15.31
C VAL A 297 -2.92 11.36 -15.26
N SER A 298 -2.41 11.04 -14.06
CA SER A 298 -1.22 10.20 -13.87
C SER A 298 -1.09 9.72 -12.41
N GLY A 299 -0.14 8.82 -12.16
CA GLY A 299 0.36 8.50 -10.82
C GLY A 299 -0.61 7.76 -9.90
N GLU A 300 -1.74 7.28 -10.40
CA GLU A 300 -2.58 6.34 -9.66
C GLU A 300 -2.04 4.91 -9.79
N ALA A 301 -2.30 4.12 -8.75
CA ALA A 301 -2.21 2.68 -8.82
C ALA A 301 -3.58 2.09 -8.46
N ALA A 302 -3.90 1.97 -7.16
CA ALA A 302 -5.20 1.52 -6.67
C ALA A 302 -5.81 2.62 -5.77
N PRO A 303 -6.57 3.59 -6.32
CA PRO A 303 -7.07 4.74 -5.59
C PRO A 303 -8.10 4.34 -4.52
N LEU A 304 -7.74 4.55 -3.26
CA LEU A 304 -8.60 4.20 -2.11
C LEU A 304 -9.95 4.90 -2.13
N CYS A 305 -10.01 6.15 -2.60
CA CYS A 305 -11.27 6.90 -2.64
C CYS A 305 -12.35 6.20 -3.46
N LEU A 306 -11.97 5.55 -4.57
CA LEU A 306 -12.93 4.76 -5.37
C LEU A 306 -13.40 3.53 -4.59
N ILE A 307 -12.46 2.79 -3.97
CA ILE A 307 -12.77 1.59 -3.17
C ILE A 307 -13.67 1.95 -1.98
N GLU A 308 -13.27 2.93 -1.17
CA GLU A 308 -14.01 3.40 0.00
C GLU A 308 -15.42 3.89 -0.38
N GLY A 309 -15.51 4.70 -1.44
CA GLY A 309 -16.78 5.20 -1.95
C GLY A 309 -17.71 4.09 -2.41
N MET A 310 -17.20 3.12 -3.17
CA MET A 310 -17.92 1.92 -3.60
C MET A 310 -18.45 1.13 -2.41
N MET A 311 -17.61 0.91 -1.40
CA MET A 311 -18.00 0.15 -0.19
C MET A 311 -19.09 0.85 0.61
N CYS A 312 -19.18 2.20 0.52
CA CYS A 312 -20.28 3.00 1.10
C CYS A 312 -21.52 3.12 0.18
N GLY A 313 -21.50 2.49 -0.99
CA GLY A 313 -22.62 2.48 -1.95
C GLY A 313 -22.71 3.71 -2.85
N ALA A 314 -21.62 4.50 -2.98
CA ALA A 314 -21.48 5.52 -4.01
C ALA A 314 -20.97 4.85 -5.30
N VAL A 315 -21.55 5.24 -6.45
CA VAL A 315 -21.12 4.70 -7.76
C VAL A 315 -19.83 5.39 -8.20
N PRO A 316 -18.76 4.65 -8.51
CA PRO A 316 -17.51 5.24 -8.93
C PRO A 316 -17.58 5.72 -10.39
N VAL A 317 -17.01 6.91 -10.65
CA VAL A 317 -16.78 7.45 -12.00
C VAL A 317 -15.35 7.98 -12.07
N THR A 318 -14.56 7.46 -13.00
CA THR A 318 -13.12 7.74 -13.05
C THR A 318 -12.58 7.90 -14.46
N THR A 319 -11.47 8.60 -14.60
CA THR A 319 -10.58 8.50 -15.77
C THR A 319 -9.75 7.23 -15.70
N ASP A 320 -9.24 6.74 -16.84
CA ASP A 320 -8.43 5.52 -16.91
C ASP A 320 -6.97 5.82 -16.59
N VAL A 321 -6.60 5.66 -15.30
CA VAL A 321 -5.23 5.83 -14.81
C VAL A 321 -4.92 4.75 -13.76
N GLY A 322 -3.82 4.05 -13.90
CA GLY A 322 -3.48 2.91 -13.05
C GLY A 322 -4.53 1.81 -13.15
N ASP A 323 -4.90 1.22 -12.01
CA ASP A 323 -5.97 0.20 -11.97
C ASP A 323 -7.37 0.80 -11.76
N SER A 324 -7.56 2.13 -11.95
CA SER A 324 -8.86 2.76 -11.74
C SER A 324 -9.95 2.10 -12.57
N ALA A 325 -9.70 1.81 -13.86
CA ALA A 325 -10.64 1.09 -14.73
C ALA A 325 -10.93 -0.33 -14.21
N ALA A 326 -9.89 -1.08 -13.83
CA ALA A 326 -10.04 -2.45 -13.30
C ALA A 326 -10.84 -2.51 -11.99
N ILE A 327 -10.67 -1.48 -11.13
CA ILE A 327 -11.41 -1.35 -9.86
C ILE A 327 -12.90 -1.11 -10.13
N VAL A 328 -13.26 -0.26 -11.10
CA VAL A 328 -14.64 0.17 -11.30
C VAL A 328 -15.42 -0.64 -12.35
N THR A 329 -14.74 -1.47 -13.15
CA THR A 329 -15.40 -2.28 -14.20
C THR A 329 -16.50 -3.18 -13.61
N GLY A 330 -17.70 -3.07 -14.17
CA GLY A 330 -18.90 -3.77 -13.70
C GLY A 330 -19.58 -3.14 -12.48
N HIS A 331 -19.03 -2.03 -11.91
CA HIS A 331 -19.53 -1.37 -10.71
C HIS A 331 -19.74 0.13 -10.89
N GLY A 332 -19.23 0.72 -11.98
CA GLY A 332 -19.26 2.16 -12.24
C GLY A 332 -18.86 2.49 -13.68
N PHE A 333 -18.31 3.69 -13.87
CA PHE A 333 -18.04 4.22 -15.20
C PHE A 333 -16.59 4.69 -15.35
N VAL A 334 -15.97 4.31 -16.48
CA VAL A 334 -14.69 4.86 -16.94
C VAL A 334 -14.99 5.87 -18.05
N THR A 335 -14.38 7.06 -17.99
CA THR A 335 -14.62 8.15 -18.93
C THR A 335 -13.32 8.65 -19.53
N PRO A 336 -13.36 9.18 -20.76
CA PRO A 336 -12.29 10.04 -21.23
C PRO A 336 -12.16 11.29 -20.33
N PRO A 337 -10.99 12.01 -20.36
CA PRO A 337 -10.80 13.22 -19.58
C PRO A 337 -11.50 14.44 -20.24
N ASP A 338 -12.80 14.30 -20.47
CA ASP A 338 -13.69 15.30 -21.06
C ASP A 338 -14.78 15.71 -20.06
N PRO A 339 -14.95 17.03 -19.77
CA PRO A 339 -15.91 17.49 -18.78
C PRO A 339 -17.36 17.09 -19.09
N GLY A 340 -17.73 17.06 -20.38
CA GLY A 340 -19.08 16.67 -20.80
C GLY A 340 -19.35 15.19 -20.61
N ALA A 341 -18.39 14.33 -20.99
CA ALA A 341 -18.48 12.89 -20.80
C ALA A 341 -18.55 12.52 -19.31
N ILE A 342 -17.72 13.16 -18.48
CA ILE A 342 -17.73 12.97 -17.02
C ILE A 342 -19.07 13.37 -16.42
N ALA A 343 -19.61 14.56 -16.80
CA ALA A 343 -20.91 15.02 -16.32
C ALA A 343 -22.07 14.09 -16.71
N LEU A 344 -22.03 13.55 -17.92
CA LEU A 344 -23.01 12.54 -18.37
C LEU A 344 -22.90 11.22 -17.59
N ALA A 345 -21.66 10.77 -17.32
CA ALA A 345 -21.45 9.56 -16.53
C ALA A 345 -21.92 9.73 -15.07
N TRP A 346 -21.79 10.92 -14.47
CA TRP A 346 -22.36 11.18 -13.14
C TRP A 346 -23.89 11.09 -13.14
N SER A 347 -24.57 11.68 -14.15
CA SER A 347 -26.03 11.56 -14.26
C SER A 347 -26.44 10.10 -14.46
N ALA A 348 -25.74 9.32 -15.31
CA ALA A 348 -26.00 7.92 -15.52
C ALA A 348 -25.77 7.08 -14.23
N ALA A 349 -24.71 7.39 -13.49
CA ALA A 349 -24.39 6.73 -12.21
C ALA A 349 -25.47 6.97 -11.15
N ILE A 350 -26.00 8.19 -11.06
CA ILE A 350 -27.07 8.54 -10.12
C ILE A 350 -28.36 7.81 -10.46
N VAL A 351 -28.74 7.79 -11.74
CA VAL A 351 -29.95 7.10 -12.21
C VAL A 351 -29.81 5.57 -12.03
N GLY A 352 -28.68 5.00 -12.43
CA GLY A 352 -28.40 3.56 -12.35
C GLY A 352 -27.97 3.04 -10.97
N ARG A 353 -27.90 3.90 -9.94
CA ARG A 353 -27.36 3.53 -8.63
C ARG A 353 -28.04 2.31 -8.00
N ALA A 354 -29.35 2.23 -8.07
CA ALA A 354 -30.12 1.11 -7.54
C ALA A 354 -29.82 -0.22 -8.28
N GLU A 355 -29.61 -0.17 -9.59
CA GLU A 355 -29.27 -1.32 -10.42
C GLU A 355 -27.83 -1.82 -10.18
N LEU A 356 -26.91 -0.89 -9.90
CA LEU A 356 -25.50 -1.20 -9.60
C LEU A 356 -25.28 -1.69 -8.16
N ALA A 357 -26.19 -1.39 -7.22
CA ALA A 357 -26.02 -1.74 -5.80
C ALA A 357 -25.74 -3.23 -5.54
N PRO A 358 -26.40 -4.21 -6.20
CA PRO A 358 -26.07 -5.63 -6.02
C PRO A 358 -24.67 -6.00 -6.51
N ALA A 359 -24.15 -5.35 -7.56
CA ALA A 359 -22.80 -5.57 -8.05
C ALA A 359 -21.76 -4.99 -7.08
N LEU A 360 -22.00 -3.79 -6.56
CA LEU A 360 -21.18 -3.19 -5.52
C LEU A 360 -21.10 -4.08 -4.26
N GLU A 361 -22.23 -4.64 -3.81
CA GLU A 361 -22.25 -5.53 -2.66
C GLU A 361 -21.44 -6.81 -2.90
N ARG A 362 -21.57 -7.44 -4.07
CA ARG A 362 -20.77 -8.63 -4.42
C ARG A 362 -19.26 -8.37 -4.51
N SER A 363 -18.85 -7.12 -4.80
CA SER A 363 -17.43 -6.76 -4.90
C SER A 363 -16.73 -6.57 -3.54
N ARG A 364 -17.49 -6.48 -2.44
CA ARG A 364 -16.96 -6.08 -1.13
C ARG A 364 -15.80 -6.94 -0.66
N GLU A 365 -15.91 -8.26 -0.73
CA GLU A 365 -14.87 -9.17 -0.25
C GLU A 365 -13.55 -9.00 -1.02
N ARG A 366 -13.61 -8.66 -2.31
CA ARG A 366 -12.42 -8.36 -3.12
C ARG A 366 -11.59 -7.23 -2.51
N PHE A 367 -12.24 -6.27 -1.82
CA PHE A 367 -11.61 -5.10 -1.22
C PHE A 367 -11.54 -5.17 0.31
N SER A 368 -11.61 -6.37 0.90
CA SER A 368 -11.55 -6.60 2.33
C SER A 368 -10.15 -6.32 2.90
N ARG A 369 -10.07 -5.50 3.97
CA ARG A 369 -8.85 -5.32 4.77
C ARG A 369 -8.32 -6.66 5.29
N THR A 370 -9.21 -7.52 5.76
CA THR A 370 -8.83 -8.84 6.29
C THR A 370 -8.12 -9.70 5.24
N ARG A 371 -8.63 -9.74 4.01
CA ARG A 371 -7.99 -10.43 2.88
C ARG A 371 -6.60 -9.85 2.59
N MET A 372 -6.49 -8.52 2.54
CA MET A 372 -5.21 -7.84 2.31
C MET A 372 -4.19 -8.22 3.39
N ILE A 373 -4.55 -8.11 4.66
CA ILE A 373 -3.66 -8.42 5.79
C ILE A 373 -3.22 -9.88 5.76
N ALA A 374 -4.14 -10.83 5.48
CA ALA A 374 -3.81 -12.25 5.36
C ALA A 374 -2.78 -12.52 4.25
N ALA A 375 -2.88 -11.82 3.11
CA ALA A 375 -1.92 -11.94 2.02
C ALA A 375 -0.54 -11.36 2.41
N TYR A 376 -0.50 -10.23 3.12
CA TYR A 376 0.74 -9.69 3.66
C TYR A 376 1.37 -10.64 4.68
N ALA A 377 0.60 -11.21 5.61
CA ALA A 377 1.09 -12.16 6.59
C ALA A 377 1.75 -13.37 5.92
N ALA A 378 1.08 -13.97 4.93
CA ALA A 378 1.61 -15.12 4.20
C ALA A 378 2.94 -14.81 3.49
N LEU A 379 3.03 -13.67 2.78
CA LEU A 379 4.27 -13.26 2.12
C LEU A 379 5.41 -13.00 3.13
N LEU A 380 5.11 -12.35 4.25
CA LEU A 380 6.11 -12.04 5.27
C LEU A 380 6.62 -13.32 5.96
N ASP A 381 5.75 -14.31 6.20
CA ASP A 381 6.12 -15.61 6.73
C ASP A 381 7.03 -16.36 5.76
N GLU A 382 6.75 -16.33 4.44
CA GLU A 382 7.60 -16.90 3.40
C GLU A 382 8.98 -16.23 3.35
N VAL A 383 9.03 -14.90 3.37
CA VAL A 383 10.29 -14.13 3.40
C VAL A 383 11.09 -14.45 4.64
N TYR A 384 10.48 -14.54 5.80
CA TYR A 384 11.13 -14.88 7.06
C TYR A 384 11.70 -16.31 7.02
N ALA A 385 10.91 -17.30 6.61
CA ALA A 385 11.32 -18.69 6.50
C ALA A 385 12.51 -18.87 5.55
N SER A 386 12.48 -18.21 4.39
CA SER A 386 13.57 -18.21 3.41
C SER A 386 14.86 -17.61 3.98
N HIS A 387 14.74 -16.50 4.71
CA HIS A 387 15.87 -15.83 5.35
C HIS A 387 16.53 -16.72 6.41
N VAL A 388 15.75 -17.33 7.31
CA VAL A 388 16.26 -18.24 8.34
C VAL A 388 16.90 -19.47 7.73
N SER A 389 16.30 -20.07 6.69
CA SER A 389 16.86 -21.22 5.99
C SER A 389 18.20 -20.89 5.34
N GLY A 390 18.31 -19.72 4.70
CA GLY A 390 19.56 -19.23 4.12
C GLY A 390 20.66 -19.00 5.16
N GLN A 391 20.32 -18.46 6.33
CA GLN A 391 21.27 -18.29 7.44
C GLN A 391 21.78 -19.65 7.99
N LEU A 392 20.89 -20.64 8.12
CA LEU A 392 21.27 -21.99 8.57
C LEU A 392 22.25 -22.66 7.59
N VAL A 393 21.97 -22.57 6.29
CA VAL A 393 22.88 -23.11 5.25
C VAL A 393 24.25 -22.42 5.29
N ALA A 394 24.26 -21.07 5.39
CA ALA A 394 25.51 -20.31 5.48
C ALA A 394 26.30 -20.66 6.75
N ALA A 395 25.64 -20.85 7.89
CA ALA A 395 26.27 -21.25 9.13
C ALA A 395 26.87 -22.68 9.05
N GLN A 396 26.18 -23.62 8.40
CA GLN A 396 26.70 -24.97 8.17
C GLN A 396 27.95 -24.99 7.29
N HIS A 397 27.98 -24.16 6.21
CA HIS A 397 29.18 -24.04 5.38
C HIS A 397 30.35 -23.42 6.15
N ALA A 398 30.10 -22.38 6.95
CA ALA A 398 31.13 -21.75 7.76
C ALA A 398 31.72 -22.69 8.83
N VAL A 399 30.90 -23.58 9.39
CA VAL A 399 31.41 -24.65 10.31
C VAL A 399 32.16 -25.74 9.56
N GLY A 400 31.71 -26.12 8.35
CA GLY A 400 32.38 -27.08 7.49
C GLY A 400 33.79 -26.62 7.09
N ASP A 401 33.96 -25.37 6.75
CA ASP A 401 35.24 -24.75 6.38
C ASP A 401 36.17 -24.54 7.58
N ALA A 402 35.66 -24.48 8.80
CA ALA A 402 36.45 -24.27 10.02
C ALA A 402 36.97 -25.58 10.66
N VAL A 403 36.46 -26.73 10.25
CA VAL A 403 36.95 -28.04 10.74
C VAL A 403 37.97 -28.58 9.73
N PRO A 404 39.27 -28.54 10.03
CA PRO A 404 40.27 -29.19 9.18
C PRO A 404 39.98 -30.70 9.11
N PRO A 405 40.13 -31.36 7.95
CA PRO A 405 39.93 -32.79 7.86
C PRO A 405 40.85 -33.47 8.85
N LEU A 406 40.28 -34.36 9.66
CA LEU A 406 41.09 -35.20 10.55
C LEU A 406 42.14 -35.94 9.71
N PRO A 407 43.43 -35.92 10.11
CA PRO A 407 44.46 -36.67 9.38
C PRO A 407 44.11 -38.16 9.39
N VAL A 408 43.87 -38.73 8.21
CA VAL A 408 43.65 -40.15 8.03
C VAL A 408 45.03 -40.83 8.21
N PRO A 409 45.17 -41.78 9.11
CA PRO A 409 46.43 -42.54 9.22
C PRO A 409 46.74 -43.22 7.88
N GLU A 410 47.97 -43.11 7.40
CA GLU A 410 48.41 -43.65 6.08
C GLU A 410 48.17 -45.16 5.91
N ASP A 411 48.03 -45.91 7.00
CA ASP A 411 47.79 -47.32 6.95
C ASP A 411 46.36 -47.80 6.67
N ASP A 412 45.34 -46.89 6.78
CA ASP A 412 43.94 -47.25 6.55
C ASP A 412 43.40 -46.81 5.17
N ALA A 413 44.15 -46.04 4.40
CA ALA A 413 43.71 -45.53 3.09
C ALA A 413 43.37 -46.66 2.09
N ALA A 414 44.02 -47.78 2.16
CA ALA A 414 43.77 -48.92 1.28
C ALA A 414 42.50 -49.73 1.66
N GLN A 415 42.12 -49.76 2.94
CA GLN A 415 40.85 -50.38 3.39
C GLN A 415 39.60 -49.55 3.04
N TYR A 416 39.70 -48.21 3.06
CA TYR A 416 38.60 -47.34 2.67
C TYR A 416 38.31 -47.36 1.17
N ALA A 417 39.32 -47.51 0.34
CA ALA A 417 39.14 -47.61 -1.11
C ALA A 417 38.40 -48.91 -1.51
N LEU A 418 38.70 -50.01 -0.85
CA LEU A 418 38.04 -51.31 -1.10
C LEU A 418 36.58 -51.35 -0.57
N ALA A 419 36.27 -50.62 0.51
CA ALA A 419 34.93 -50.57 1.07
C ALA A 419 33.98 -49.70 0.22
N SER A 420 34.51 -48.69 -0.44
CA SER A 420 33.76 -47.82 -1.37
C SER A 420 33.33 -48.55 -2.66
N GLU A 421 34.18 -49.41 -3.20
CA GLU A 421 33.85 -50.22 -4.38
C GLU A 421 32.86 -51.37 -4.08
N ALA A 422 32.74 -51.80 -2.82
CA ALA A 422 31.83 -52.88 -2.42
C ALA A 422 30.41 -52.42 -2.04
N GLY A 423 30.13 -51.12 -2.03
CA GLY A 423 28.77 -50.59 -1.71
C GLY A 423 28.30 -50.83 -0.26
N LEU A 424 29.21 -51.07 0.69
CA LEU A 424 28.91 -51.56 2.04
C LEU A 424 28.95 -50.47 3.14
N LEU A 425 29.14 -49.19 2.80
CA LEU A 425 29.11 -48.09 3.77
C LEU A 425 27.88 -47.22 3.53
N GLN A 426 26.76 -47.58 4.19
CA GLN A 426 25.73 -46.63 4.54
C GLN A 426 26.12 -46.03 5.90
N GLY A 427 26.63 -44.81 5.89
CA GLY A 427 26.89 -44.04 7.12
C GLY A 427 25.58 -43.66 7.83
N PRO A 428 25.61 -43.48 9.15
CA PRO A 428 24.40 -43.08 9.90
C PRO A 428 23.91 -41.72 9.42
N LEU A 429 22.58 -41.62 9.19
CA LEU A 429 21.87 -40.38 8.89
C LEU A 429 22.12 -39.36 10.02
N LEU A 430 22.45 -38.15 9.64
CA LEU A 430 22.80 -37.01 10.51
C LEU A 430 21.75 -36.70 11.62
N GLY A 431 20.59 -37.36 11.64
CA GLY A 431 19.52 -37.18 12.62
C GLY A 431 19.83 -37.68 14.05
N ASP A 432 20.76 -38.60 14.22
CA ASP A 432 21.02 -39.20 15.54
C ASP A 432 22.02 -38.39 16.41
N VAL A 433 22.69 -37.40 15.85
CA VAL A 433 23.70 -36.59 16.58
C VAL A 433 23.07 -35.35 17.25
N LEU A 434 21.89 -34.95 16.86
CA LEU A 434 21.28 -33.71 17.35
C LEU A 434 20.08 -33.89 18.30
N GLY A 435 19.72 -35.12 18.70
CA GLY A 435 18.74 -35.38 19.77
C GLY A 435 17.31 -34.89 19.47
N LEU A 436 16.96 -34.63 18.20
CA LEU A 436 15.61 -34.20 17.78
C LEU A 436 14.87 -35.45 17.28
N GLY A 437 14.13 -36.10 18.18
CA GLY A 437 13.30 -37.26 17.89
C GLY A 437 12.07 -36.92 17.07
N VAL A 438 12.18 -36.95 15.74
CA VAL A 438 11.01 -37.02 14.84
C VAL A 438 11.11 -38.31 14.05
N ARG A 439 10.30 -39.31 14.44
CA ARG A 439 10.07 -40.51 13.64
C ARG A 439 9.14 -40.17 12.50
N LEU A 440 9.63 -40.26 11.27
CA LEU A 440 8.80 -40.34 10.07
C LEU A 440 8.53 -41.81 9.78
N ASP A 441 7.26 -42.19 9.77
CA ASP A 441 6.77 -43.55 9.49
C ASP A 441 6.68 -43.74 7.95
N PRO A 442 7.33 -44.72 7.33
CA PRO A 442 7.37 -44.96 5.91
C PRO A 442 6.37 -46.03 5.48
N HIS A 443 5.06 -45.81 5.61
CA HIS A 443 4.07 -46.66 4.96
C HIS A 443 2.74 -45.90 4.76
N HIS A 444 2.51 -45.44 3.54
CA HIS A 444 1.27 -45.65 2.80
C HIS A 444 1.46 -45.24 1.33
N GLY A 445 1.79 -46.23 0.53
CA GLY A 445 1.52 -46.19 -0.92
C GLY A 445 0.14 -46.77 -1.18
N GLY A 446 -0.54 -46.27 -2.21
CA GLY A 446 -1.83 -46.81 -2.69
C GLY A 446 -2.51 -45.84 -3.65
N VAL A 447 -2.17 -45.92 -4.86
CA VAL A 447 -2.89 -46.09 -6.15
C VAL A 447 -4.43 -45.98 -6.04
N GLY A 448 -5.02 -45.20 -6.91
CA GLY A 448 -6.45 -45.20 -7.22
C GLY A 448 -6.81 -44.12 -8.24
N GLU A 449 -6.87 -44.57 -9.49
CA GLU A 449 -7.38 -43.91 -10.70
C GLU A 449 -8.91 -43.69 -10.68
N GLU A 450 -9.33 -42.79 -11.61
CA GLU A 450 -10.62 -42.74 -12.34
C GLU A 450 -11.85 -42.21 -11.55
N VAL A 451 -12.64 -41.38 -12.09
CA VAL A 451 -13.46 -41.25 -13.29
C VAL A 451 -14.31 -39.96 -13.21
N ALA A 452 -14.28 -39.18 -14.21
CA ALA A 452 -15.25 -38.43 -14.98
C ALA A 452 -16.71 -38.27 -14.48
N ASP A 453 -17.24 -37.11 -14.86
CA ASP A 453 -18.55 -36.75 -15.39
C ASP A 453 -19.64 -36.19 -14.48
N GLU A 454 -20.16 -35.08 -15.03
CA GLU A 454 -21.51 -34.53 -14.99
C GLU A 454 -22.12 -34.00 -13.69
N LEU A 455 -22.17 -32.70 -13.59
CA LEU A 455 -23.38 -31.85 -13.79
C LEU A 455 -23.05 -30.40 -13.48
#